data_0a612cdb558d3e744d1f72e355451ee7
#
_entry.id   0a612cdb558d3e744d1f72e355451ee7
#
_cell.length_a   1.000
_cell.length_b   1.000
_cell.length_c   1.000
_cell.angle_alpha   90.00
_cell.angle_beta   90.00
_cell.angle_gamma   90.00
#
_symmetry.space_group_name_H-M   'P 1'
#
loop_
_entity.id
_entity.type
_entity.pdbx_description
1 polymer ?
#
loop_
_entity_poly.entity_id
_entity_poly.type
_entity_poly.pdbx_seq_one_letter_code
_entity_poly.pdbx_strand_id
1 'polypeptide(L)'
;MSYPLRREEVVDIAGLKAMLEASPAKAAQAILAAAGQGAVEAQALLGQILLDGRGIEQDEQVARRWFAIAAAGGSAMASNMLGRCLEHGWGGEVDLPGAAQHYQRAALAGLDWGMYNLGNLLATGRGVEQDQALALACYERAAQRGHAKSMNLYGRYLEQGIATAASPARAVRWYRRSAEAGDFRGMFSLALVLVERGQVAEAAPWLERARVEGNLSFLRSAVATLLAGGPLLAGFAAAYAREVEGRG
;
A
#
# COMPACT_ATOMS: atom_id res chain seq x y z
N MET A 1 -5.09 -3.72 53.47
CA MET A 1 -5.38 -4.68 52.38
C MET A 1 -4.60 -4.21 51.15
N SER A 2 -3.56 -4.92 50.79
CA SER A 2 -2.75 -4.60 49.61
C SER A 2 -3.38 -5.24 48.39
N TYR A 3 -3.88 -4.42 47.44
CA TYR A 3 -4.32 -4.91 46.16
C TYR A 3 -3.08 -5.21 45.33
N PRO A 4 -2.89 -6.45 44.83
CA PRO A 4 -1.85 -6.71 43.89
C PRO A 4 -2.18 -5.94 42.60
N LEU A 5 -1.27 -5.01 42.22
CA LEU A 5 -1.28 -4.43 40.89
C LEU A 5 -1.13 -5.60 39.91
N ARG A 6 -2.18 -5.92 39.16
CA ARG A 6 -2.06 -6.84 38.01
C ARG A 6 -1.02 -6.24 37.08
N ARG A 7 0.06 -6.97 36.83
CA ARG A 7 0.89 -6.72 35.64
C ARG A 7 -0.09 -6.69 34.46
N GLU A 8 -0.14 -5.59 33.76
CA GLU A 8 -0.74 -5.57 32.42
C GLU A 8 0.00 -6.65 31.62
N GLU A 9 -0.67 -7.74 31.32
CA GLU A 9 -0.13 -8.76 30.44
C GLU A 9 0.03 -8.11 29.08
N VAL A 10 1.29 -7.80 28.72
CA VAL A 10 1.60 -7.27 27.39
C VAL A 10 1.25 -8.37 26.39
N VAL A 11 0.24 -8.09 25.57
CA VAL A 11 -0.19 -9.03 24.52
C VAL A 11 0.94 -9.20 23.52
N ASP A 12 1.45 -10.41 23.38
CA ASP A 12 2.50 -10.75 22.41
C ASP A 12 1.94 -10.80 21.00
N ILE A 13 1.86 -9.65 20.33
CA ILE A 13 1.38 -9.52 18.97
C ILE A 13 2.28 -10.26 17.97
N ALA A 14 3.58 -10.30 18.20
CA ALA A 14 4.51 -11.03 17.32
C ALA A 14 4.27 -12.54 17.40
N GLY A 15 4.08 -13.07 18.60
CA GLY A 15 3.71 -14.47 18.83
C GLY A 15 2.35 -14.82 18.22
N LEU A 16 1.35 -13.94 18.33
CA LEU A 16 0.04 -14.14 17.69
C LEU A 16 0.14 -14.17 16.16
N LYS A 17 0.95 -13.31 15.55
CA LYS A 17 1.20 -13.33 14.10
C LYS A 17 1.92 -14.60 13.66
N ALA A 18 2.94 -15.04 14.38
CA ALA A 18 3.62 -16.31 14.10
C ALA A 18 2.67 -17.52 14.21
N MET A 19 1.78 -17.50 15.21
CA MET A 19 0.76 -18.52 15.38
C MET A 19 -0.24 -18.57 14.21
N LEU A 20 -0.55 -17.42 13.57
CA LEU A 20 -1.42 -17.38 12.39
C LEU A 20 -0.85 -18.16 11.21
N GLU A 21 0.48 -18.24 11.08
CA GLU A 21 1.13 -19.04 10.03
C GLU A 21 1.04 -20.54 10.35
N ALA A 22 1.23 -20.92 11.62
CA ALA A 22 1.30 -22.33 12.03
C ALA A 22 -0.07 -22.96 12.32
N SER A 23 -1.00 -22.21 12.89
CA SER A 23 -2.32 -22.68 13.34
C SER A 23 -3.35 -21.56 13.31
N PRO A 24 -3.87 -21.17 12.12
CA PRO A 24 -4.75 -20.02 11.96
C PRO A 24 -5.97 -20.01 12.90
N ALA A 25 -6.65 -21.16 13.08
CA ALA A 25 -7.83 -21.25 13.92
C ALA A 25 -7.52 -21.04 15.43
N LYS A 26 -6.40 -21.58 15.93
CA LYS A 26 -5.97 -21.33 17.33
C LYS A 26 -5.55 -19.89 17.52
N ALA A 27 -4.85 -19.32 16.54
CA ALA A 27 -4.46 -17.91 16.58
C ALA A 27 -5.69 -16.99 16.59
N ALA A 28 -6.69 -17.27 15.76
CA ALA A 28 -7.93 -16.49 15.74
C ALA A 28 -8.64 -16.48 17.10
N GLN A 29 -8.69 -17.62 17.80
CA GLN A 29 -9.24 -17.69 19.16
C GLN A 29 -8.45 -16.83 20.16
N ALA A 30 -7.12 -16.90 20.14
CA ALA A 30 -6.27 -16.10 21.01
C ALA A 30 -6.37 -14.61 20.70
N ILE A 31 -6.41 -14.23 19.41
CA ILE A 31 -6.60 -12.84 18.97
C ILE A 31 -7.95 -12.31 19.42
N LEU A 32 -9.02 -13.11 19.26
CA LEU A 32 -10.36 -12.73 19.70
C LEU A 32 -10.40 -12.48 21.22
N ALA A 33 -9.79 -13.36 22.01
CA ALA A 33 -9.71 -13.21 23.47
C ALA A 33 -8.95 -11.92 23.85
N ALA A 34 -7.80 -11.66 23.26
CA ALA A 34 -7.00 -10.45 23.51
C ALA A 34 -7.73 -9.17 23.06
N ALA A 35 -8.40 -9.20 21.92
CA ALA A 35 -9.21 -8.07 21.42
C ALA A 35 -10.39 -7.77 22.37
N GLY A 36 -11.05 -8.81 22.89
CA GLY A 36 -12.11 -8.69 23.89
C GLY A 36 -11.64 -8.10 25.23
N GLN A 37 -10.37 -8.26 25.57
CA GLN A 37 -9.72 -7.63 26.72
C GLN A 37 -9.30 -6.16 26.48
N GLY A 38 -9.54 -5.63 25.28
CA GLY A 38 -9.25 -4.23 24.93
C GLY A 38 -7.86 -3.99 24.37
N ALA A 39 -7.07 -5.04 24.04
CA ALA A 39 -5.77 -4.87 23.41
C ALA A 39 -5.92 -4.30 21.98
N VAL A 40 -5.53 -3.05 21.78
CA VAL A 40 -5.77 -2.28 20.54
C VAL A 40 -5.15 -2.95 19.32
N GLU A 41 -3.93 -3.46 19.45
CA GLU A 41 -3.24 -4.16 18.38
C GLU A 41 -3.91 -5.49 18.04
N ALA A 42 -4.45 -6.21 19.05
CA ALA A 42 -5.21 -7.43 18.83
C ALA A 42 -6.55 -7.13 18.15
N GLN A 43 -7.22 -6.02 18.49
CA GLN A 43 -8.44 -5.55 17.82
C GLN A 43 -8.17 -5.25 16.33
N ALA A 44 -7.06 -4.55 16.01
CA ALA A 44 -6.66 -4.30 14.63
C ALA A 44 -6.37 -5.61 13.87
N LEU A 45 -5.67 -6.56 14.52
CA LEU A 45 -5.36 -7.86 13.94
C LEU A 45 -6.62 -8.72 13.75
N LEU A 46 -7.57 -8.66 14.69
CA LEU A 46 -8.88 -9.32 14.55
C LEU A 46 -9.65 -8.78 13.34
N GLY A 47 -9.69 -7.46 13.16
CA GLY A 47 -10.24 -6.86 11.95
C GLY A 47 -9.60 -7.41 10.68
N GLN A 48 -8.27 -7.57 10.65
CA GLN A 48 -7.57 -8.09 9.49
C GLN A 48 -7.90 -9.55 9.20
N ILE A 49 -7.88 -10.45 10.21
CA ILE A 49 -8.18 -11.88 9.99
C ILE A 49 -9.64 -12.13 9.61
N LEU A 50 -10.58 -11.29 10.10
CA LEU A 50 -11.97 -11.31 9.67
C LEU A 50 -12.15 -10.84 8.23
N LEU A 51 -11.37 -9.83 7.80
CA LEU A 51 -11.39 -9.36 6.41
C LEU A 51 -10.84 -10.40 5.45
N ASP A 52 -9.81 -11.13 5.86
CA ASP A 52 -9.11 -12.12 5.03
C ASP A 52 -9.73 -13.54 5.13
N GLY A 53 -10.61 -13.80 6.08
CA GLY A 53 -11.13 -15.15 6.37
C GLY A 53 -10.06 -16.10 6.92
N ARG A 54 -9.05 -15.58 7.64
CA ARG A 54 -7.88 -16.36 8.03
C ARG A 54 -8.04 -16.98 9.42
N GLY A 55 -8.36 -18.26 9.45
CA GLY A 55 -8.58 -19.01 10.70
C GLY A 55 -9.92 -18.73 11.39
N ILE A 56 -10.74 -17.91 10.78
CA ILE A 56 -12.09 -17.52 11.16
C ILE A 56 -12.89 -17.28 9.88
N GLU A 57 -14.22 -17.42 9.94
CA GLU A 57 -15.09 -17.09 8.82
C GLU A 57 -14.92 -15.60 8.44
N GLN A 58 -14.87 -15.33 7.12
CA GLN A 58 -14.76 -13.96 6.62
C GLN A 58 -16.02 -13.17 6.92
N ASP A 59 -15.85 -12.00 7.54
CA ASP A 59 -16.94 -11.07 7.82
C ASP A 59 -16.43 -9.62 7.72
N GLU A 60 -16.68 -8.99 6.57
CA GLU A 60 -16.24 -7.62 6.31
C GLU A 60 -16.94 -6.60 7.24
N GLN A 61 -18.20 -6.83 7.62
CA GLN A 61 -18.94 -5.91 8.51
C GLN A 61 -18.35 -5.92 9.90
N VAL A 62 -18.09 -7.11 10.44
CA VAL A 62 -17.46 -7.27 11.74
C VAL A 62 -16.02 -6.79 11.70
N ALA A 63 -15.27 -7.05 10.62
CA ALA A 63 -13.92 -6.53 10.40
C ALA A 63 -13.89 -4.99 10.47
N ARG A 64 -14.78 -4.31 9.72
CA ARG A 64 -14.90 -2.84 9.74
C ARG A 64 -15.18 -2.29 11.14
N ARG A 65 -16.04 -2.97 11.94
CA ARG A 65 -16.32 -2.57 13.34
C ARG A 65 -15.07 -2.69 14.21
N TRP A 66 -14.30 -3.77 14.10
CA TRP A 66 -13.08 -3.95 14.86
C TRP A 66 -12.01 -2.93 14.49
N PHE A 67 -11.86 -2.61 13.19
CA PHE A 67 -10.99 -1.50 12.78
C PHE A 67 -11.45 -0.16 13.35
N ALA A 68 -12.76 0.11 13.44
CA ALA A 68 -13.26 1.33 14.05
C ALA A 68 -12.93 1.41 15.55
N ILE A 69 -13.08 0.31 16.28
CA ILE A 69 -12.73 0.22 17.71
C ILE A 69 -11.23 0.46 17.91
N ALA A 70 -10.39 -0.24 17.16
CA ALA A 70 -8.94 -0.10 17.27
C ALA A 70 -8.46 1.30 16.83
N ALA A 71 -9.08 1.91 15.81
CA ALA A 71 -8.78 3.27 15.38
C ALA A 71 -9.15 4.31 16.45
N ALA A 72 -10.28 4.12 17.15
CA ALA A 72 -10.66 4.93 18.29
C ALA A 72 -9.68 4.76 19.47
N GLY A 73 -9.10 3.57 19.63
CA GLY A 73 -8.00 3.27 20.56
C GLY A 73 -6.64 3.82 20.15
N GLY A 74 -6.54 4.54 19.04
CA GLY A 74 -5.29 5.21 18.58
C GLY A 74 -4.44 4.40 17.61
N SER A 75 -4.88 3.23 17.13
CA SER A 75 -4.12 2.46 16.13
C SER A 75 -4.09 3.15 14.78
N ALA A 76 -2.89 3.58 14.35
CA ALA A 76 -2.68 4.15 13.01
C ALA A 76 -2.96 3.14 11.90
N MET A 77 -2.57 1.87 12.12
CA MET A 77 -2.84 0.78 11.18
C MET A 77 -4.35 0.55 11.04
N ALA A 78 -5.10 0.49 12.15
CA ALA A 78 -6.54 0.33 12.11
C ALA A 78 -7.23 1.53 11.47
N SER A 79 -6.76 2.76 11.73
CA SER A 79 -7.24 3.95 11.02
C SER A 79 -7.05 3.82 9.51
N ASN A 80 -5.88 3.39 9.05
CA ASN A 80 -5.64 3.14 7.63
C ASN A 80 -6.56 2.05 7.07
N MET A 81 -6.75 0.94 7.79
CA MET A 81 -7.62 -0.15 7.34
C MET A 81 -9.09 0.25 7.31
N LEU A 82 -9.55 1.03 8.30
CA LEU A 82 -10.90 1.60 8.27
C LEU A 82 -11.09 2.55 7.09
N GLY A 83 -10.09 3.39 6.79
CA GLY A 83 -10.10 4.21 5.57
C GLY A 83 -10.25 3.37 4.31
N ARG A 84 -9.58 2.22 4.20
CA ARG A 84 -9.74 1.30 3.07
C ARG A 84 -11.13 0.66 3.02
N CYS A 85 -11.67 0.25 4.16
CA CYS A 85 -13.05 -0.26 4.23
C CYS A 85 -14.05 0.77 3.72
N LEU A 86 -13.87 2.04 4.11
CA LEU A 86 -14.72 3.15 3.66
C LEU A 86 -14.52 3.48 2.17
N GLU A 87 -13.30 3.42 1.66
CA GLU A 87 -12.99 3.69 0.25
C GLU A 87 -13.57 2.64 -0.70
N HIS A 88 -13.53 1.37 -0.30
CA HIS A 88 -13.91 0.23 -1.15
C HIS A 88 -15.30 -0.34 -0.83
N GLY A 89 -15.96 0.14 0.21
CA GLY A 89 -17.26 -0.37 0.64
C GLY A 89 -17.19 -1.73 1.35
N TRP A 90 -16.01 -2.13 1.85
CA TRP A 90 -15.89 -3.38 2.60
C TRP A 90 -16.67 -3.30 3.92
N GLY A 91 -17.65 -4.16 4.06
CA GLY A 91 -18.51 -4.22 5.23
C GLY A 91 -19.49 -3.04 5.37
N GLY A 92 -19.85 -2.34 4.29
CA GLY A 92 -20.84 -1.27 4.28
C GLY A 92 -20.70 -0.34 3.07
N GLU A 93 -21.41 0.77 3.10
CA GLU A 93 -21.38 1.74 2.00
C GLU A 93 -20.01 2.43 1.86
N VAL A 94 -19.71 2.86 0.63
CA VAL A 94 -18.55 3.68 0.31
C VAL A 94 -18.73 5.07 0.91
N ASP A 95 -17.71 5.53 1.63
CA ASP A 95 -17.62 6.87 2.22
C ASP A 95 -16.21 7.43 1.97
N LEU A 96 -16.02 8.10 0.84
CA LEU A 96 -14.73 8.65 0.46
C LEU A 96 -14.27 9.79 1.38
N PRO A 97 -15.14 10.73 1.81
CA PRO A 97 -14.76 11.74 2.82
C PRO A 97 -14.32 11.12 4.14
N GLY A 98 -15.03 10.11 4.64
CA GLY A 98 -14.65 9.36 5.83
C GLY A 98 -13.32 8.62 5.64
N ALA A 99 -13.09 8.02 4.48
CA ALA A 99 -11.82 7.38 4.14
C ALA A 99 -10.64 8.36 4.23
N ALA A 100 -10.80 9.55 3.66
CA ALA A 100 -9.77 10.59 3.70
C ALA A 100 -9.42 11.01 5.13
N GLN A 101 -10.43 11.19 6.00
CA GLN A 101 -10.21 11.53 7.41
C GLN A 101 -9.41 10.44 8.14
N HIS A 102 -9.72 9.17 7.89
CA HIS A 102 -9.02 8.05 8.51
C HIS A 102 -7.60 7.88 7.96
N TYR A 103 -7.37 8.08 6.66
CA TYR A 103 -6.02 8.12 6.09
C TYR A 103 -5.20 9.29 6.64
N GLN A 104 -5.83 10.47 6.83
CA GLN A 104 -5.18 11.62 7.44
C GLN A 104 -4.74 11.34 8.88
N ARG A 105 -5.59 10.70 9.70
CA ARG A 105 -5.23 10.28 11.06
C ARG A 105 -4.03 9.33 11.04
N ALA A 106 -4.05 8.32 10.17
CA ALA A 106 -2.94 7.39 10.00
C ALA A 106 -1.65 8.09 9.55
N ALA A 107 -1.75 9.03 8.61
CA ALA A 107 -0.62 9.81 8.13
C ALA A 107 -0.02 10.73 9.20
N LEU A 108 -0.85 11.38 10.02
CA LEU A 108 -0.42 12.22 11.14
C LEU A 108 0.27 11.39 12.23
N ALA A 109 -0.18 10.16 12.45
CA ALA A 109 0.46 9.20 13.34
C ALA A 109 1.76 8.59 12.74
N GLY A 110 2.17 9.03 11.54
CA GLY A 110 3.43 8.63 10.91
C GLY A 110 3.35 7.35 10.07
N LEU A 111 2.17 6.78 9.79
CA LEU A 111 2.04 5.60 8.96
C LEU A 111 2.21 5.96 7.48
N ASP A 112 3.18 5.36 6.83
CA ASP A 112 3.52 5.56 5.41
C ASP A 112 2.38 5.15 4.46
N TRP A 113 1.69 4.05 4.74
CA TRP A 113 0.48 3.63 4.02
C TRP A 113 -0.65 4.66 4.12
N GLY A 114 -0.82 5.30 5.29
CA GLY A 114 -1.79 6.39 5.46
C GLY A 114 -1.45 7.61 4.59
N MET A 115 -0.16 7.97 4.56
CA MET A 115 0.34 9.06 3.68
C MET A 115 0.12 8.72 2.21
N TYR A 116 0.45 7.49 1.79
CA TYR A 116 0.25 7.01 0.42
C TYR A 116 -1.23 7.08 0.00
N ASN A 117 -2.14 6.53 0.82
CA ASN A 117 -3.56 6.50 0.50
C ASN A 117 -4.18 7.90 0.49
N LEU A 118 -3.83 8.75 1.48
CA LEU A 118 -4.26 10.15 1.48
C LEU A 118 -3.76 10.88 0.23
N GLY A 119 -2.49 10.71 -0.13
CA GLY A 119 -1.91 11.28 -1.34
C GLY A 119 -2.68 10.89 -2.60
N ASN A 120 -3.14 9.64 -2.72
CA ASN A 120 -3.94 9.18 -3.86
C ASN A 120 -5.31 9.89 -3.93
N LEU A 121 -5.99 10.07 -2.80
CA LEU A 121 -7.27 10.80 -2.77
C LEU A 121 -7.07 12.27 -3.14
N LEU A 122 -6.06 12.93 -2.59
CA LEU A 122 -5.72 14.33 -2.89
C LEU A 122 -5.31 14.53 -4.36
N ALA A 123 -4.52 13.61 -4.91
CA ALA A 123 -4.09 13.68 -6.30
C ALA A 123 -5.25 13.58 -7.31
N THR A 124 -6.33 12.92 -6.93
CA THR A 124 -7.48 12.62 -7.81
C THR A 124 -8.74 13.40 -7.47
N GLY A 125 -8.78 14.09 -6.33
CA GLY A 125 -9.98 14.80 -5.85
C GLY A 125 -11.11 13.86 -5.39
N ARG A 126 -10.78 12.61 -5.02
CA ARG A 126 -11.77 11.62 -4.59
C ARG A 126 -12.08 11.80 -3.09
N GLY A 127 -13.30 12.25 -2.79
CA GLY A 127 -13.76 12.45 -1.41
C GLY A 127 -13.13 13.64 -0.68
N VAL A 128 -12.21 14.35 -1.33
CA VAL A 128 -11.55 15.58 -0.87
C VAL A 128 -11.34 16.50 -2.05
N GLU A 129 -11.14 17.80 -1.81
CA GLU A 129 -10.67 18.70 -2.84
C GLU A 129 -9.31 18.26 -3.38
N GLN A 130 -9.14 18.34 -4.70
CA GLN A 130 -7.88 17.99 -5.34
C GLN A 130 -6.77 18.96 -4.93
N ASP A 131 -5.68 18.42 -4.38
CA ASP A 131 -4.50 19.20 -3.98
C ASP A 131 -3.22 18.46 -4.34
N GLN A 132 -2.62 18.86 -5.47
CA GLN A 132 -1.39 18.24 -5.97
C GLN A 132 -0.17 18.57 -5.08
N ALA A 133 -0.16 19.71 -4.41
CA ALA A 133 0.95 20.10 -3.55
C ALA A 133 0.96 19.25 -2.26
N LEU A 134 -0.22 19.06 -1.66
CA LEU A 134 -0.36 18.21 -0.49
C LEU A 134 -0.17 16.72 -0.84
N ALA A 135 -0.62 16.28 -2.02
CA ALA A 135 -0.35 14.92 -2.53
C ALA A 135 1.16 14.67 -2.68
N LEU A 136 1.89 15.62 -3.28
CA LEU A 136 3.35 15.58 -3.39
C LEU A 136 4.02 15.42 -2.02
N ALA A 137 3.62 16.26 -1.03
CA ALA A 137 4.15 16.19 0.32
C ALA A 137 3.88 14.83 1.00
N CYS A 138 2.69 14.27 0.79
CA CYS A 138 2.34 12.93 1.28
C CYS A 138 3.23 11.85 0.67
N TYR A 139 3.43 11.86 -0.66
CA TYR A 139 4.28 10.89 -1.34
C TYR A 139 5.75 11.05 -0.93
N GLU A 140 6.26 12.28 -0.83
CA GLU A 140 7.62 12.54 -0.38
C GLU A 140 7.89 11.97 1.01
N ARG A 141 7.02 12.30 1.98
CA ARG A 141 7.16 11.81 3.36
C ARG A 141 7.10 10.28 3.45
N ALA A 142 6.17 9.64 2.74
CA ALA A 142 6.08 8.18 2.68
C ALA A 142 7.31 7.55 2.00
N ALA A 143 7.80 8.15 0.91
CA ALA A 143 9.01 7.70 0.20
C ALA A 143 10.26 7.79 1.08
N GLN A 144 10.42 8.87 1.84
CA GLN A 144 11.51 9.04 2.82
C GLN A 144 11.50 7.96 3.91
N ARG A 145 10.31 7.43 4.25
CA ARG A 145 10.13 6.35 5.23
C ARG A 145 10.29 4.95 4.65
N GLY A 146 10.60 4.83 3.36
CA GLY A 146 10.85 3.54 2.72
C GLY A 146 9.66 2.96 1.95
N HIS A 147 8.53 3.66 1.84
CA HIS A 147 7.35 3.15 1.14
C HIS A 147 7.58 3.10 -0.38
N ALA A 148 7.79 1.90 -0.91
CA ALA A 148 8.23 1.67 -2.29
C ALA A 148 7.29 2.30 -3.34
N LYS A 149 5.97 2.13 -3.20
CA LYS A 149 4.99 2.72 -4.13
C LYS A 149 5.02 4.25 -4.12
N SER A 150 5.23 4.86 -2.94
CA SER A 150 5.36 6.32 -2.83
C SER A 150 6.65 6.83 -3.43
N MET A 151 7.74 6.05 -3.38
CA MET A 151 8.98 6.40 -4.07
C MET A 151 8.76 6.53 -5.59
N ASN A 152 8.02 5.59 -6.20
CA ASN A 152 7.66 5.66 -7.61
C ASN A 152 6.77 6.89 -7.92
N LEU A 153 5.73 7.14 -7.12
CA LEU A 153 4.85 8.29 -7.32
C LEU A 153 5.59 9.61 -7.13
N TYR A 154 6.43 9.74 -6.12
CA TYR A 154 7.26 10.92 -5.90
C TYR A 154 8.24 11.13 -7.05
N GLY A 155 8.85 10.06 -7.56
CA GLY A 155 9.66 10.09 -8.78
C GLY A 155 8.90 10.67 -9.97
N ARG A 156 7.67 10.20 -10.20
CA ARG A 156 6.80 10.70 -11.28
C ARG A 156 6.46 12.19 -11.13
N TYR A 157 6.16 12.66 -9.93
CA TYR A 157 5.90 14.07 -9.66
C TYR A 157 7.13 14.94 -9.96
N LEU A 158 8.32 14.45 -9.59
CA LEU A 158 9.58 15.12 -9.90
C LEU A 158 9.90 15.11 -11.40
N GLU A 159 9.60 14.03 -12.11
CA GLU A 159 9.84 13.93 -13.55
C GLU A 159 8.97 14.90 -14.34
N GLN A 160 7.66 14.93 -14.00
CA GLN A 160 6.66 15.72 -14.71
C GLN A 160 6.54 17.16 -14.21
N GLY A 161 7.20 17.52 -13.10
CA GLY A 161 7.08 18.84 -12.50
C GLY A 161 5.70 19.13 -11.89
N ILE A 162 5.00 18.10 -11.38
CA ILE A 162 3.68 18.29 -10.76
C ILE A 162 3.88 18.91 -9.37
N ALA A 163 3.31 20.11 -9.19
CA ALA A 163 3.41 20.90 -7.95
C ALA A 163 4.86 21.17 -7.46
N THR A 164 5.86 20.97 -8.30
CA THR A 164 7.27 21.24 -8.02
C THR A 164 8.01 21.51 -9.33
N ALA A 165 9.23 22.03 -9.26
CA ALA A 165 10.09 22.11 -10.44
C ALA A 165 10.48 20.71 -10.93
N ALA A 166 10.40 20.48 -12.25
CA ALA A 166 10.79 19.23 -12.84
C ALA A 166 12.28 18.90 -12.57
N SER A 167 12.55 17.67 -12.20
CA SER A 167 13.91 17.20 -11.90
C SER A 167 14.10 15.72 -12.29
N PRO A 168 14.30 15.42 -13.59
CA PRO A 168 14.47 14.04 -14.06
C PRO A 168 15.62 13.30 -13.38
N ALA A 169 16.68 14.01 -13.01
CA ALA A 169 17.80 13.42 -12.30
C ALA A 169 17.43 12.93 -10.88
N ARG A 170 16.56 13.68 -10.17
CA ARG A 170 16.02 13.24 -8.88
C ARG A 170 15.01 12.12 -9.07
N ALA A 171 14.15 12.20 -10.09
CA ALA A 171 13.14 11.19 -10.40
C ALA A 171 13.76 9.80 -10.57
N VAL A 172 14.83 9.68 -11.38
CA VAL A 172 15.53 8.41 -11.60
C VAL A 172 16.08 7.81 -10.31
N ARG A 173 16.61 8.63 -9.41
CA ARG A 173 17.08 8.13 -8.11
C ARG A 173 15.94 7.52 -7.28
N TRP A 174 14.76 8.13 -7.32
CA TRP A 174 13.59 7.61 -6.61
C TRP A 174 13.00 6.38 -7.28
N TYR A 175 12.97 6.31 -8.62
CA TYR A 175 12.59 5.10 -9.34
C TYR A 175 13.52 3.92 -9.01
N ARG A 176 14.84 4.17 -8.95
CA ARG A 176 15.80 3.13 -8.56
C ARG A 176 15.56 2.63 -7.15
N ARG A 177 15.36 3.50 -6.17
CA ARG A 177 15.02 3.13 -4.79
C ARG A 177 13.70 2.35 -4.72
N SER A 178 12.69 2.75 -5.48
CA SER A 178 11.41 2.05 -5.57
C SER A 178 11.58 0.64 -6.14
N ALA A 179 12.35 0.50 -7.22
CA ALA A 179 12.65 -0.77 -7.86
C ALA A 179 13.44 -1.72 -6.93
N GLU A 180 14.46 -1.21 -6.25
CA GLU A 180 15.25 -1.95 -5.26
C GLU A 180 14.40 -2.39 -4.05
N ALA A 181 13.41 -1.59 -3.67
CA ALA A 181 12.44 -1.92 -2.63
C ALA A 181 11.30 -2.85 -3.08
N GLY A 182 11.35 -3.38 -4.32
CA GLY A 182 10.42 -4.40 -4.82
C GLY A 182 9.13 -3.88 -5.44
N ASP A 183 9.01 -2.58 -5.75
CA ASP A 183 7.82 -2.08 -6.44
C ASP A 183 7.95 -2.27 -7.96
N PHE A 184 7.11 -3.13 -8.55
CA PHE A 184 7.14 -3.43 -9.98
C PHE A 184 6.86 -2.19 -10.85
N ARG A 185 6.12 -1.19 -10.37
CA ARG A 185 5.92 0.07 -11.08
C ARG A 185 7.19 0.91 -11.08
N GLY A 186 7.93 0.90 -9.96
CA GLY A 186 9.24 1.54 -9.86
C GLY A 186 10.28 0.88 -10.78
N MET A 187 10.27 -0.46 -10.86
CA MET A 187 11.11 -1.21 -11.82
C MET A 187 10.82 -0.81 -13.25
N PHE A 188 9.53 -0.72 -13.61
CA PHE A 188 9.11 -0.32 -14.94
C PHE A 188 9.48 1.13 -15.25
N SER A 189 9.19 2.07 -14.35
CA SER A 189 9.55 3.49 -14.53
C SER A 189 11.07 3.69 -14.69
N LEU A 190 11.87 2.99 -13.86
CA LEU A 190 13.33 3.01 -14.00
C LEU A 190 13.76 2.50 -15.37
N ALA A 191 13.21 1.36 -15.80
CA ALA A 191 13.56 0.75 -17.07
C ALA A 191 13.23 1.64 -18.27
N LEU A 192 12.08 2.32 -18.27
CA LEU A 192 11.71 3.26 -19.33
C LEU A 192 12.77 4.36 -19.48
N VAL A 193 13.16 5.00 -18.37
CA VAL A 193 14.17 6.06 -18.36
C VAL A 193 15.55 5.52 -18.80
N LEU A 194 15.92 4.31 -18.43
CA LEU A 194 17.16 3.68 -18.86
C LEU A 194 17.17 3.45 -20.38
N VAL A 195 16.05 2.98 -20.96
CA VAL A 195 15.93 2.80 -22.43
C VAL A 195 16.02 4.13 -23.16
N GLU A 196 15.35 5.18 -22.68
CA GLU A 196 15.45 6.53 -23.25
C GLU A 196 16.89 7.06 -23.27
N ARG A 197 17.72 6.62 -22.32
CA ARG A 197 19.16 6.96 -22.24
C ARG A 197 20.06 6.02 -23.04
N GLY A 198 19.50 5.07 -23.79
CA GLY A 198 20.24 4.06 -24.53
C GLY A 198 20.81 2.92 -23.68
N GLN A 199 20.49 2.84 -22.41
CA GLN A 199 20.99 1.84 -21.46
C GLN A 199 20.11 0.57 -21.45
N VAL A 200 19.81 0.01 -22.62
CA VAL A 200 18.87 -1.11 -22.78
C VAL A 200 19.31 -2.36 -22.02
N ALA A 201 20.60 -2.65 -21.97
CA ALA A 201 21.13 -3.82 -21.25
C ALA A 201 20.87 -3.72 -19.72
N GLU A 202 20.92 -2.51 -19.15
CA GLU A 202 20.62 -2.26 -17.75
C GLU A 202 19.09 -2.28 -17.51
N ALA A 203 18.29 -1.85 -18.48
CA ALA A 203 16.83 -1.81 -18.38
C ALA A 203 16.18 -3.21 -18.43
N ALA A 204 16.72 -4.12 -19.23
CA ALA A 204 16.12 -5.43 -19.51
C ALA A 204 15.81 -6.26 -18.24
N PRO A 205 16.69 -6.41 -17.26
CA PRO A 205 16.40 -7.13 -16.02
C PRO A 205 15.24 -6.49 -15.22
N TRP A 206 15.13 -5.16 -15.22
CA TRP A 206 14.06 -4.46 -14.53
C TRP A 206 12.71 -4.65 -15.23
N LEU A 207 12.66 -4.64 -16.57
CA LEU A 207 11.45 -4.97 -17.33
C LEU A 207 11.02 -6.41 -17.06
N GLU A 208 11.94 -7.36 -17.05
CA GLU A 208 11.63 -8.76 -16.77
C GLU A 208 11.05 -8.95 -15.36
N ARG A 209 11.67 -8.34 -14.35
CA ARG A 209 11.15 -8.38 -12.98
C ARG A 209 9.79 -7.71 -12.87
N ALA A 210 9.60 -6.54 -13.47
CA ALA A 210 8.31 -5.84 -13.47
C ALA A 210 7.21 -6.68 -14.14
N ARG A 211 7.54 -7.47 -15.18
CA ARG A 211 6.62 -8.40 -15.82
C ARG A 211 6.21 -9.53 -14.89
N VAL A 212 7.17 -10.17 -14.23
CA VAL A 212 6.92 -11.31 -13.34
C VAL A 212 6.16 -10.90 -12.07
N GLU A 213 6.56 -9.79 -11.44
CA GLU A 213 6.03 -9.30 -10.17
C GLU A 213 4.76 -8.44 -10.34
N GLY A 214 4.48 -7.93 -11.54
CA GLY A 214 3.36 -7.06 -11.84
C GLY A 214 2.01 -7.76 -11.79
N ASN A 215 0.97 -7.06 -11.33
CA ASN A 215 -0.40 -7.57 -11.41
C ASN A 215 -1.01 -7.39 -12.81
N LEU A 216 -2.10 -8.09 -13.10
CA LEU A 216 -2.74 -8.11 -14.42
C LEU A 216 -3.14 -6.72 -14.92
N SER A 217 -3.67 -5.86 -14.06
CA SER A 217 -4.04 -4.48 -14.42
C SER A 217 -2.83 -3.65 -14.85
N PHE A 218 -1.70 -3.78 -14.14
CA PHE A 218 -0.45 -3.14 -14.50
C PHE A 218 0.08 -3.69 -15.83
N LEU A 219 0.10 -5.01 -16.02
CA LEU A 219 0.60 -5.65 -17.24
C LEU A 219 -0.16 -5.17 -18.48
N ARG A 220 -1.50 -5.08 -18.42
CA ARG A 220 -2.32 -4.53 -19.51
C ARG A 220 -1.94 -3.09 -19.87
N SER A 221 -1.74 -2.25 -18.86
CA SER A 221 -1.29 -0.86 -19.07
C SER A 221 0.14 -0.79 -19.62
N ALA A 222 1.04 -1.64 -19.12
CA ALA A 222 2.43 -1.67 -19.53
C ALA A 222 2.60 -2.07 -21.01
N VAL A 223 1.79 -3.01 -21.52
CA VAL A 223 1.79 -3.39 -22.95
C VAL A 223 1.57 -2.16 -23.84
N ALA A 224 0.56 -1.34 -23.53
CA ALA A 224 0.27 -0.13 -24.31
C ALA A 224 1.45 0.86 -24.28
N THR A 225 2.05 1.05 -23.09
CA THR A 225 3.20 1.94 -22.92
C THR A 225 4.43 1.45 -23.71
N LEU A 226 4.71 0.14 -23.66
CA LEU A 226 5.84 -0.46 -24.38
C LEU A 226 5.68 -0.36 -25.91
N LEU A 227 4.46 -0.54 -26.42
CA LEU A 227 4.17 -0.40 -27.85
C LEU A 227 4.32 1.05 -28.33
N ALA A 228 3.93 2.03 -27.52
CA ALA A 228 4.04 3.45 -27.83
C ALA A 228 5.46 3.99 -27.70
N GLY A 229 6.34 3.34 -26.97
CA GLY A 229 7.70 3.81 -26.62
C GLY A 229 8.79 3.55 -27.67
N GLY A 230 8.40 3.20 -28.89
CA GLY A 230 9.32 2.98 -30.01
C GLY A 230 9.89 1.56 -30.11
N PRO A 231 10.73 1.28 -31.14
CA PRO A 231 11.12 -0.08 -31.49
C PRO A 231 11.84 -0.86 -30.38
N LEU A 232 12.66 -0.19 -29.59
CA LEU A 232 13.40 -0.82 -28.49
C LEU A 232 12.46 -1.33 -27.37
N LEU A 233 11.45 -0.55 -27.00
CA LEU A 233 10.47 -0.94 -25.99
C LEU A 233 9.44 -1.92 -26.57
N ALA A 234 9.05 -1.76 -27.84
CA ALA A 234 8.12 -2.68 -28.51
C ALA A 234 8.62 -4.14 -28.51
N GLY A 235 9.94 -4.36 -28.52
CA GLY A 235 10.52 -5.70 -28.38
C GLY A 235 10.15 -6.41 -27.08
N PHE A 236 9.89 -5.68 -26.02
CA PHE A 236 9.44 -6.25 -24.73
C PHE A 236 7.93 -6.44 -24.66
N ALA A 237 7.15 -5.73 -25.46
CA ALA A 237 5.68 -5.76 -25.40
C ALA A 237 5.09 -7.16 -25.61
N ALA A 238 5.66 -7.95 -26.52
CA ALA A 238 5.21 -9.31 -26.80
C ALA A 238 5.31 -10.25 -25.58
N ALA A 239 6.34 -10.10 -24.75
CA ALA A 239 6.50 -10.87 -23.52
C ALA A 239 5.43 -10.48 -22.48
N TYR A 240 5.16 -9.19 -22.33
CA TYR A 240 4.10 -8.69 -21.45
C TYR A 240 2.70 -9.11 -21.92
N ALA A 241 2.42 -9.09 -23.24
CA ALA A 241 1.17 -9.54 -23.80
C ALA A 241 0.92 -11.04 -23.52
N ARG A 242 1.91 -11.91 -23.72
CA ARG A 242 1.81 -13.33 -23.36
C ARG A 242 1.53 -13.54 -21.86
N GLU A 243 2.14 -12.74 -20.99
CA GLU A 243 1.90 -12.80 -19.56
C GLU A 243 0.46 -12.43 -19.21
N VAL A 244 -0.11 -11.42 -19.90
CA VAL A 244 -1.52 -11.03 -19.74
C VAL A 244 -2.44 -12.17 -20.16
N GLU A 245 -2.16 -12.82 -21.31
CA GLU A 245 -2.93 -13.97 -21.81
C GLU A 245 -2.87 -15.17 -20.87
N GLY A 246 -1.70 -15.45 -20.29
CA GLY A 246 -1.49 -16.58 -19.38
C GLY A 246 -2.11 -16.39 -17.99
N ARG A 247 -2.43 -15.16 -17.60
CA ARG A 247 -3.02 -14.84 -16.27
C ARG A 247 -4.49 -14.38 -16.34
N GLY A 248 -5.04 -14.25 -17.53
CA GLY A 248 -6.44 -13.83 -17.77
C GLY A 248 -7.35 -15.01 -17.97
#